data_d306eaf2a7440fe3e1614aa6fda55f3a
#
_entry.id   d306eaf2a7440fe3e1614aa6fda55f3a
#
_cell.length_a   1.000
_cell.length_b   1.000
_cell.length_c   1.000
_cell.angle_alpha   90.00
_cell.angle_beta   90.00
_cell.angle_gamma   90.00
#
_symmetry.space_group_name_H-M   'P 1'
#
loop_
_entity.id
_entity.type
_entity.pdbx_description
1 polymer ?
#
loop_
_entity_poly.entity_id
_entity_poly.type
_entity_poly.pdbx_seq_one_letter_code
_entity_poly.pdbx_strand_id
1 'polypeptide(L)'
;MIAPGRAFRNEAVDASHEHTFYQLEGMMIDRDVSVAHLIYFMKTLLTAIFQRDVTVRLRPGFFPFVEPGFELDVQCLICGGSGCPVCKQSGWVELLPCGLVNPHVLRMSGIDPGQWNGFAFGLGLTRLVMMRYGIDDIRWLQSGDLRFLNQFSSSFCMGDC
;
A
#
# COMPACT_ATOMS: atom_id res chain seq x y z
N MET A 1 1.75 -8.80 12.31
CA MET A 1 2.36 -9.64 11.24
C MET A 1 2.51 -8.80 9.99
N ILE A 2 3.62 -8.93 9.27
CA ILE A 2 3.82 -8.41 7.91
C ILE A 2 4.36 -9.55 7.04
N ALA A 3 3.93 -9.58 5.77
CA ALA A 3 4.30 -10.62 4.82
C ALA A 3 4.59 -9.98 3.45
N PRO A 4 5.85 -9.60 3.18
CA PRO A 4 6.25 -9.18 1.85
C PRO A 4 6.37 -10.38 0.93
N GLY A 5 5.95 -10.21 -0.31
CA GLY A 5 6.01 -11.30 -1.28
C GLY A 5 5.79 -10.85 -2.72
N ARG A 6 6.02 -11.79 -3.62
CA ARG A 6 5.74 -11.62 -5.04
C ARG A 6 4.29 -12.05 -5.31
N ALA A 7 3.55 -11.20 -6.00
CA ALA A 7 2.18 -11.46 -6.44
C ALA A 7 2.14 -11.62 -7.96
N PHE A 8 1.18 -12.43 -8.42
CA PHE A 8 1.00 -12.75 -9.83
C PHE A 8 -0.45 -12.51 -10.22
N ARG A 9 -0.68 -11.71 -11.26
CA ARG A 9 -2.01 -11.45 -11.82
C ARG A 9 -1.99 -11.59 -13.34
N ASN A 10 -3.05 -12.16 -13.88
CA ASN A 10 -3.24 -12.20 -15.31
C ASN A 10 -3.87 -10.88 -15.78
N GLU A 11 -3.02 -9.90 -16.08
CA GLU A 11 -3.41 -8.57 -16.53
C GLU A 11 -2.68 -8.22 -17.83
N ALA A 12 -3.23 -7.28 -18.60
CA ALA A 12 -2.49 -6.70 -19.72
C ALA A 12 -1.31 -5.87 -19.21
N VAL A 13 -0.14 -6.06 -19.78
CA VAL A 13 1.06 -5.31 -19.42
C VAL A 13 1.00 -3.90 -20.00
N ASP A 14 1.12 -2.89 -19.15
CA ASP A 14 1.23 -1.49 -19.54
C ASP A 14 2.22 -0.74 -18.62
N ALA A 15 2.26 0.58 -18.67
CA ALA A 15 3.15 1.36 -17.81
C ALA A 15 2.82 1.29 -16.30
N SER A 16 1.61 0.82 -15.96
CA SER A 16 1.09 0.76 -14.58
C SER A 16 0.84 -0.65 -14.07
N HIS A 17 0.79 -1.64 -14.97
CA HIS A 17 0.45 -3.03 -14.69
C HIS A 17 1.48 -3.98 -15.25
N GLU A 18 1.81 -4.99 -14.45
CA GLU A 18 2.72 -6.08 -14.79
C GLU A 18 2.17 -7.38 -14.20
N HIS A 19 2.42 -8.51 -14.86
CA HIS A 19 1.99 -9.83 -14.38
C HIS A 19 2.58 -10.20 -13.03
N THR A 20 3.77 -9.68 -12.74
CA THR A 20 4.52 -9.97 -11.51
C THR A 20 4.87 -8.66 -10.82
N PHE A 21 4.48 -8.53 -9.58
CA PHE A 21 4.78 -7.35 -8.76
C PHE A 21 4.98 -7.76 -7.30
N TYR A 22 5.43 -6.83 -6.48
CA TYR A 22 5.61 -7.08 -5.05
C TYR A 22 4.50 -6.44 -4.24
N GLN A 23 4.01 -7.20 -3.26
CA GLN A 23 3.05 -6.74 -2.26
C GLN A 23 3.62 -6.90 -0.84
N LEU A 24 3.14 -6.07 0.06
CA LEU A 24 3.30 -6.19 1.50
C LEU A 24 1.90 -6.33 2.10
N GLU A 25 1.60 -7.52 2.60
CA GLU A 25 0.41 -7.74 3.39
C GLU A 25 0.72 -7.44 4.85
N GLY A 26 -0.18 -6.74 5.52
CA GLY A 26 -0.04 -6.43 6.92
C GLY A 26 -1.32 -6.71 7.69
N MET A 27 -1.16 -7.22 8.90
CA MET A 27 -2.26 -7.44 9.83
C MET A 27 -1.81 -7.18 11.26
N MET A 28 -2.63 -6.44 12.00
CA MET A 28 -2.50 -6.23 13.43
C MET A 28 -3.75 -6.75 14.13
N ILE A 29 -3.56 -7.55 15.17
CA ILE A 29 -4.64 -8.03 16.05
C ILE A 29 -4.28 -7.62 17.46
N ASP A 30 -5.23 -6.97 18.13
CA ASP A 30 -5.10 -6.54 19.51
C ASP A 30 -6.51 -6.35 20.11
N ARG A 31 -6.59 -5.84 21.32
CA ARG A 31 -7.84 -5.43 21.96
C ARG A 31 -8.19 -4.02 21.55
N ASP A 32 -9.47 -3.73 21.36
CA ASP A 32 -10.00 -2.38 21.12
C ASP A 32 -9.43 -1.66 19.87
N VAL A 33 -9.01 -2.42 18.84
CA VAL A 33 -8.57 -1.86 17.57
C VAL A 33 -9.75 -1.23 16.83
N SER A 34 -9.54 -0.05 16.26
CA SER A 34 -10.56 0.72 15.55
C SER A 34 -10.08 1.20 14.18
N VAL A 35 -11.01 1.70 13.37
CA VAL A 35 -10.69 2.36 12.09
C VAL A 35 -9.77 3.57 12.31
N ALA A 36 -9.88 4.26 13.45
CA ALA A 36 -8.98 5.37 13.77
C ALA A 36 -7.52 4.90 13.93
N HIS A 37 -7.31 3.74 14.55
CA HIS A 37 -5.99 3.11 14.64
C HIS A 37 -5.44 2.72 13.28
N LEU A 38 -6.29 2.17 12.40
CA LEU A 38 -5.92 1.86 11.02
C LEU A 38 -5.47 3.13 10.27
N ILE A 39 -6.24 4.22 10.33
CA ILE A 39 -5.90 5.48 9.66
C ILE A 39 -4.57 6.03 10.20
N TYR A 40 -4.40 6.05 11.51
CA TYR A 40 -3.18 6.52 12.15
C TYR A 40 -1.96 5.71 11.70
N PHE A 41 -2.07 4.39 11.74
CA PHE A 41 -1.01 3.49 11.31
C PHE A 41 -0.65 3.70 9.84
N MET A 42 -1.65 3.78 8.96
CA MET A 42 -1.44 3.98 7.53
C MET A 42 -0.78 5.35 7.25
N LYS A 43 -1.25 6.41 7.89
CA LYS A 43 -0.66 7.74 7.74
C LYS A 43 0.81 7.74 8.18
N THR A 44 1.11 7.15 9.34
CA THR A 44 2.46 7.05 9.88
C THR A 44 3.38 6.26 8.94
N LEU A 45 2.92 5.10 8.48
CA LEU A 45 3.65 4.25 7.53
C LEU A 45 3.98 5.00 6.23
N LEU A 46 2.97 5.62 5.63
CA LEU A 46 3.13 6.34 4.36
C LEU A 46 4.01 7.60 4.51
N THR A 47 3.88 8.32 5.64
CA THR A 47 4.77 9.46 5.96
C THR A 47 6.23 9.01 6.05
N ALA A 48 6.49 7.88 6.71
CA ALA A 48 7.84 7.32 6.80
C ALA A 48 8.38 6.87 5.42
N ILE A 49 7.54 6.23 4.61
CA ILE A 49 7.94 5.78 3.26
C ILE A 49 8.24 6.96 2.34
N PHE A 50 7.37 7.96 2.30
CA PHE A 50 7.53 9.11 1.40
C PHE A 50 8.43 10.22 1.97
N GLN A 51 8.81 10.13 3.25
CA GLN A 51 9.63 11.12 3.98
C GLN A 51 9.03 12.54 3.93
N ARG A 52 7.72 12.64 3.92
CA ARG A 52 6.94 13.88 3.98
C ARG A 52 5.54 13.61 4.50
N ASP A 53 4.87 14.63 5.00
CA ASP A 53 3.48 14.52 5.41
C ASP A 53 2.59 14.11 4.24
N VAL A 54 1.68 13.19 4.53
CA VAL A 54 0.68 12.70 3.57
C VAL A 54 -0.72 12.93 4.10
N THR A 55 -1.62 13.29 3.19
CA THR A 55 -3.05 13.34 3.47
C THR A 55 -3.69 12.08 2.90
N VAL A 56 -4.42 11.35 3.74
CA VAL A 56 -5.09 10.11 3.35
C VAL A 56 -6.60 10.25 3.56
N ARG A 57 -7.36 9.49 2.77
CA ARG A 57 -8.80 9.31 2.98
C ARG A 57 -9.17 7.85 2.77
N LEU A 58 -10.25 7.41 3.42
CA LEU A 58 -10.84 6.10 3.20
C LEU A 58 -12.10 6.24 2.34
N ARG A 59 -12.24 5.38 1.34
CA ARG A 59 -13.48 5.17 0.59
C ARG A 59 -14.02 3.78 0.95
N PRO A 60 -15.32 3.59 1.17
CA PRO A 60 -15.89 2.27 1.36
C PRO A 60 -15.57 1.35 0.18
N GLY A 61 -15.13 0.12 0.50
CA GLY A 61 -14.84 -0.92 -0.46
C GLY A 61 -15.27 -2.27 0.11
N PHE A 62 -15.66 -3.20 -0.75
CA PHE A 62 -16.05 -4.54 -0.34
C PHE A 62 -14.90 -5.52 -0.53
N PHE A 63 -14.47 -6.14 0.57
CA PHE A 63 -13.50 -7.24 0.59
C PHE A 63 -13.97 -8.29 1.59
N PRO A 64 -14.04 -9.57 1.22
CA PRO A 64 -14.68 -10.61 2.05
C PRO A 64 -13.97 -10.89 3.37
N PHE A 65 -12.70 -10.50 3.49
CA PHE A 65 -11.87 -10.75 4.67
C PHE A 65 -11.79 -9.57 5.65
N VAL A 66 -12.38 -8.42 5.31
CA VAL A 66 -12.44 -7.23 6.18
C VAL A 66 -13.85 -6.64 6.21
N GLU A 67 -14.28 -6.13 7.39
CA GLU A 67 -15.59 -5.52 7.59
C GLU A 67 -15.54 -4.55 8.79
N PRO A 68 -15.71 -3.22 8.56
CA PRO A 68 -15.83 -2.56 7.27
C PRO A 68 -14.54 -2.61 6.46
N GLY A 69 -14.72 -2.74 5.12
CA GLY A 69 -13.63 -2.66 4.15
C GLY A 69 -13.53 -1.27 3.54
N PHE A 70 -12.33 -0.88 3.19
CA PHE A 70 -12.02 0.42 2.61
C PHE A 70 -10.94 0.32 1.54
N GLU A 71 -10.97 1.28 0.64
CA GLU A 71 -9.83 1.66 -0.17
C GLU A 71 -9.20 2.94 0.38
N LEU A 72 -7.91 2.91 0.63
CA LEU A 72 -7.17 4.07 1.07
C LEU A 72 -6.58 4.80 -0.13
N ASP A 73 -6.97 6.07 -0.27
CA ASP A 73 -6.40 7.00 -1.21
C ASP A 73 -5.40 7.92 -0.50
N VAL A 74 -4.32 8.26 -1.19
CA VAL A 74 -3.39 9.32 -0.80
C VAL A 74 -3.61 10.54 -1.70
N GLN A 75 -3.56 11.73 -1.14
CA GLN A 75 -3.55 12.95 -1.93
C GLN A 75 -2.35 12.93 -2.89
N CYS A 76 -2.59 13.22 -4.16
CA CYS A 76 -1.54 13.10 -5.17
C CYS A 76 -0.30 13.90 -4.80
N LEU A 77 0.81 13.21 -4.64
CA LEU A 77 2.06 13.79 -4.19
C LEU A 77 2.77 14.64 -5.26
N ILE A 78 2.30 14.56 -6.52
CA ILE A 78 2.85 15.30 -7.66
C ILE A 78 2.16 16.66 -7.78
N CYS A 79 0.82 16.68 -7.77
CA CYS A 79 0.05 17.91 -7.99
C CYS A 79 -0.49 18.53 -6.69
N GLY A 80 -0.21 17.93 -5.53
CA GLY A 80 -0.73 18.43 -4.25
C GLY A 80 -2.25 18.44 -4.14
N GLY A 81 -2.94 17.60 -4.94
CA GLY A 81 -4.41 17.54 -4.95
C GLY A 81 -5.10 18.41 -6.01
N SER A 82 -4.37 19.20 -6.79
CA SER A 82 -4.96 20.09 -7.81
C SER A 82 -5.45 19.36 -9.07
N GLY A 83 -5.06 18.11 -9.24
CA GLY A 83 -5.34 17.31 -10.43
C GLY A 83 -4.17 17.30 -11.43
N CYS A 84 -3.84 16.12 -11.95
CA CYS A 84 -2.83 15.92 -12.97
C CYS A 84 -3.09 14.59 -13.72
N PRO A 85 -2.39 14.31 -14.83
CA PRO A 85 -2.56 13.05 -15.56
C PRO A 85 -2.32 11.80 -14.71
N VAL A 86 -1.38 11.85 -13.76
CA VAL A 86 -1.05 10.72 -12.87
C VAL A 86 -2.21 10.34 -11.95
N CYS A 87 -2.89 11.31 -11.39
CA CYS A 87 -4.09 11.08 -10.58
C CYS A 87 -5.41 11.11 -11.39
N LYS A 88 -5.30 11.13 -12.73
CA LYS A 88 -6.45 11.22 -13.65
C LYS A 88 -7.37 12.39 -13.29
N GLN A 89 -6.79 13.55 -12.98
CA GLN A 89 -7.46 14.80 -12.61
C GLN A 89 -8.26 14.75 -11.29
N SER A 90 -8.22 13.63 -10.57
CA SER A 90 -8.97 13.46 -9.32
C SER A 90 -8.33 14.16 -8.11
N GLY A 91 -7.04 14.47 -8.18
CA GLY A 91 -6.24 14.93 -7.03
C GLY A 91 -5.88 13.82 -6.03
N TRP A 92 -6.34 12.58 -6.25
CA TRP A 92 -6.13 11.45 -5.36
C TRP A 92 -5.62 10.23 -6.11
N VAL A 93 -4.80 9.45 -5.44
CA VAL A 93 -4.27 8.18 -5.96
C VAL A 93 -4.71 7.06 -5.04
N GLU A 94 -5.45 6.10 -5.59
CA GLU A 94 -5.79 4.86 -4.89
C GLU A 94 -4.52 4.07 -4.64
N LEU A 95 -4.30 3.67 -3.38
CA LEU A 95 -3.04 3.07 -2.99
C LEU A 95 -3.19 1.62 -2.54
N LEU A 96 -4.17 1.34 -1.67
CA LEU A 96 -4.30 0.02 -1.06
C LEU A 96 -5.70 -0.27 -0.51
N PRO A 97 -6.16 -1.54 -0.59
CA PRO A 97 -7.28 -2.03 0.20
C PRO A 97 -6.89 -2.23 1.65
N CYS A 98 -7.81 -1.93 2.57
CA CYS A 98 -7.64 -2.14 4.00
C CYS A 98 -8.99 -2.27 4.71
N GLY A 99 -8.99 -2.61 5.98
CA GLY A 99 -10.21 -2.66 6.78
C GLY A 99 -10.02 -3.34 8.12
N LEU A 100 -11.08 -3.40 8.92
CA LEU A 100 -11.07 -4.22 10.12
C LEU A 100 -11.24 -5.69 9.75
N VAL A 101 -10.49 -6.57 10.41
CA VAL A 101 -10.52 -8.00 10.13
C VAL A 101 -11.93 -8.54 10.41
N ASN A 102 -12.51 -9.23 9.42
CA ASN A 102 -13.83 -9.81 9.57
C ASN A 102 -13.86 -10.81 10.76
N PRO A 103 -14.82 -10.69 11.68
CA PRO A 103 -14.92 -11.60 12.83
C PRO A 103 -14.97 -13.09 12.45
N HIS A 104 -15.46 -13.42 11.26
CA HIS A 104 -15.45 -14.79 10.77
C HIS A 104 -14.03 -15.31 10.53
N VAL A 105 -13.15 -14.46 9.97
CA VAL A 105 -11.74 -14.82 9.76
C VAL A 105 -11.04 -15.09 11.08
N LEU A 106 -11.30 -14.26 12.11
CA LEU A 106 -10.75 -14.47 13.45
C LEU A 106 -11.20 -15.82 14.03
N ARG A 107 -12.51 -16.13 13.97
CA ARG A 107 -13.05 -17.42 14.44
C ARG A 107 -12.41 -18.61 13.74
N MET A 108 -12.27 -18.55 12.43
CA MET A 108 -11.64 -19.62 11.65
C MET A 108 -10.16 -19.80 11.98
N SER A 109 -9.51 -18.76 12.50
CA SER A 109 -8.12 -18.79 12.97
C SER A 109 -7.99 -19.16 14.46
N GLY A 110 -9.09 -19.55 15.13
CA GLY A 110 -9.10 -19.90 16.56
C GLY A 110 -8.98 -18.70 17.50
N ILE A 111 -9.25 -17.50 17.01
CA ILE A 111 -9.20 -16.25 17.80
C ILE A 111 -10.62 -15.83 18.14
N ASP A 112 -10.89 -15.59 19.44
CA ASP A 112 -12.20 -15.14 19.91
C ASP A 112 -12.45 -13.67 19.52
N PRO A 113 -13.39 -13.39 18.59
CA PRO A 113 -13.67 -12.01 18.17
C PRO A 113 -14.44 -11.20 19.23
N GLY A 114 -14.88 -11.81 20.33
CA GLY A 114 -15.43 -11.10 21.49
C GLY A 114 -14.36 -10.45 22.36
N GLN A 115 -13.10 -10.89 22.23
CA GLN A 115 -11.96 -10.34 22.99
C GLN A 115 -10.93 -9.65 22.12
N TRP A 116 -10.84 -10.02 20.84
CA TRP A 116 -9.81 -9.56 19.92
C TRP A 116 -10.44 -9.05 18.64
N ASN A 117 -9.88 -7.99 18.14
CA ASN A 117 -10.18 -7.48 16.81
C ASN A 117 -8.89 -7.01 16.14
N GLY A 118 -8.96 -6.48 14.95
CA GLY A 118 -7.75 -6.04 14.26
C GLY A 118 -8.05 -5.34 12.96
N PHE A 119 -7.01 -4.90 12.30
CA PHE A 119 -7.07 -4.42 10.93
C PHE A 119 -6.08 -5.16 10.04
N ALA A 120 -6.38 -5.17 8.75
CA ALA A 120 -5.50 -5.70 7.71
C ALA A 120 -5.43 -4.75 6.52
N PHE A 121 -4.33 -4.84 5.78
CA PHE A 121 -4.11 -4.06 4.56
C PHE A 121 -3.23 -4.82 3.58
N GLY A 122 -3.41 -4.57 2.27
CA GLY A 122 -2.57 -5.09 1.21
C GLY A 122 -1.93 -3.94 0.42
N LEU A 123 -0.62 -3.78 0.53
CA LEU A 123 0.13 -2.66 -0.01
C LEU A 123 0.98 -3.07 -1.21
N GLY A 124 0.73 -2.48 -2.37
CA GLY A 124 1.53 -2.70 -3.58
C GLY A 124 2.91 -2.05 -3.45
N LEU A 125 3.92 -2.83 -3.03
CA LEU A 125 5.31 -2.32 -2.87
C LEU A 125 5.87 -1.75 -4.15
N THR A 126 5.64 -2.43 -5.27
CA THR A 126 6.09 -1.96 -6.59
C THR A 126 5.58 -0.55 -6.89
N ARG A 127 4.29 -0.28 -6.63
CA ARG A 127 3.70 1.06 -6.83
C ARG A 127 4.30 2.11 -5.90
N LEU A 128 4.57 1.74 -4.64
CA LEU A 128 5.24 2.65 -3.71
C LEU A 128 6.65 3.03 -4.16
N VAL A 129 7.42 2.05 -4.64
CA VAL A 129 8.76 2.27 -5.18
C VAL A 129 8.68 3.23 -6.37
N MET A 130 7.76 3.00 -7.30
CA MET A 130 7.56 3.89 -8.44
C MET A 130 7.26 5.32 -7.99
N MET A 131 6.33 5.50 -7.04
CA MET A 131 5.96 6.83 -6.52
C MET A 131 7.11 7.50 -5.76
N ARG A 132 7.87 6.74 -4.96
CA ARG A 132 8.98 7.28 -4.16
C ARG A 132 10.14 7.75 -5.03
N TYR A 133 10.47 7.00 -6.07
CA TYR A 133 11.63 7.25 -6.92
C TYR A 133 11.30 7.91 -8.26
N GLY A 134 10.03 8.27 -8.49
CA GLY A 134 9.60 8.93 -9.72
C GLY A 134 9.71 8.04 -10.96
N ILE A 135 9.54 6.73 -10.81
CA ILE A 135 9.56 5.78 -11.91
C ILE A 135 8.20 5.81 -12.61
N ASP A 136 8.18 6.15 -13.87
CA ASP A 136 6.98 6.37 -14.67
C ASP A 136 6.44 5.11 -15.37
N ASP A 137 7.24 4.06 -15.43
CA ASP A 137 6.88 2.80 -16.09
C ASP A 137 7.34 1.59 -15.26
N ILE A 138 6.39 0.74 -14.88
CA ILE A 138 6.62 -0.46 -14.06
C ILE A 138 7.57 -1.45 -14.73
N ARG A 139 7.59 -1.49 -16.05
CA ARG A 139 8.42 -2.40 -16.86
C ARG A 139 9.92 -2.18 -16.65
N TRP A 140 10.35 -0.98 -16.24
CA TRP A 140 11.73 -0.71 -15.87
C TRP A 140 12.20 -1.59 -14.71
N LEU A 141 11.34 -1.88 -13.75
CA LEU A 141 11.66 -2.71 -12.58
C LEU A 141 11.93 -4.18 -12.94
N GLN A 142 11.47 -4.64 -14.10
CA GLN A 142 11.65 -6.00 -14.61
C GLN A 142 12.62 -6.09 -15.78
N SER A 143 13.07 -4.96 -16.33
CA SER A 143 13.85 -4.92 -17.58
C SER A 143 15.25 -5.52 -17.44
N GLY A 144 15.84 -5.57 -16.25
CA GLY A 144 17.23 -5.94 -16.04
C GLY A 144 18.24 -4.95 -16.64
N ASP A 145 17.82 -3.74 -17.05
CA ASP A 145 18.70 -2.73 -17.62
C ASP A 145 19.64 -2.17 -16.53
N LEU A 146 20.93 -2.44 -16.69
CA LEU A 146 21.94 -2.00 -15.73
C LEU A 146 22.05 -0.47 -15.61
N ARG A 147 21.71 0.27 -16.66
CA ARG A 147 21.71 1.75 -16.64
C ARG A 147 20.60 2.26 -15.71
N PHE A 148 19.46 1.58 -15.71
CA PHE A 148 18.36 1.87 -14.78
C PHE A 148 18.75 1.48 -13.34
N LEU A 149 19.25 0.26 -13.14
CA LEU A 149 19.61 -0.24 -11.82
C LEU A 149 20.74 0.56 -11.15
N ASN A 150 21.73 1.00 -11.91
CA ASN A 150 22.87 1.78 -11.40
C ASN A 150 22.47 3.16 -10.84
N GLN A 151 21.29 3.68 -11.17
CA GLN A 151 20.79 4.94 -10.61
C GLN A 151 20.50 4.83 -9.11
N PHE A 152 20.30 3.61 -8.58
CA PHE A 152 19.95 3.37 -7.19
C PHE A 152 21.11 2.84 -6.34
N SER A 153 22.29 2.62 -6.92
CA SER A 153 23.45 1.96 -6.26
C SER A 153 24.12 2.79 -5.16
N SER A 154 23.92 4.12 -5.12
CA SER A 154 24.59 5.02 -4.18
C SER A 154 23.77 5.43 -2.97
N SER A 155 22.48 5.13 -2.92
CA SER A 155 21.57 5.63 -1.88
C SER A 155 21.32 4.65 -0.72
N PHE A 156 21.76 3.41 -0.83
CA PHE A 156 21.38 2.37 0.11
C PHE A 156 22.43 2.03 1.18
N CYS A 157 23.62 2.59 1.10
CA CYS A 157 24.74 2.24 1.99
C CYS A 157 25.14 3.32 3.01
N MET A 158 24.43 4.43 3.13
CA MET A 158 24.74 5.47 4.09
C MET A 158 23.49 6.00 4.81
N GLY A 159 22.84 5.15 5.56
CA GLY A 159 21.88 5.51 6.59
C GLY A 159 22.31 4.79 7.87
N ASP A 160 22.78 5.55 8.83
CA ASP A 160 23.29 5.11 10.11
C ASP A 160 22.46 3.98 10.76
N CYS A 161 23.15 2.91 11.16
CA CYS A 161 22.68 1.92 12.12
C CYS A 161 22.60 2.54 13.50
#